data_b4fb0c8421d2e792e249ee698403ac52
#
_entry.id   b4fb0c8421d2e792e249ee698403ac52
#
_cell.length_a   1.000
_cell.length_b   1.000
_cell.length_c   1.000
_cell.angle_alpha   90.00
_cell.angle_beta   90.00
_cell.angle_gamma   90.00
#
_symmetry.space_group_name_H-M   'P 1'
#
loop_
_entity.id
_entity.type
_entity.pdbx_description
1 polymer ?
#
loop_
_entity_poly.entity_id
_entity_poly.type
_entity_poly.pdbx_seq_one_letter_code
_entity_poly.pdbx_strand_id
1 'polypeptide(L)'
;MIGGVPPLLTFGHGTATEWELVDLLNGAGVERVVDVRRFPGSRRHPHVAAAELERWLPAAGIGYRWEPRLGGRRSAPRGAESVDVWWQVDAFRAYAAHARTPEFREALGELLAQAVPGTAVMCSESVWWRCHRRLIADVVVSLHHRPVLHLGHDGRLTEHRPAVGARVTGEGLVYDRAD
;
A
#
# COMPACT_ATOMS: atom_id res chain seq x y z
N MET A 1 25.69 12.29 -10.29
CA MET A 1 24.60 11.79 -9.43
C MET A 1 23.67 10.96 -10.30
N ILE A 2 23.70 9.64 -10.11
CA ILE A 2 22.79 8.71 -10.80
C ILE A 2 21.43 8.92 -10.14
N GLY A 3 20.53 9.60 -10.83
CA GLY A 3 19.18 9.86 -10.34
C GLY A 3 18.36 8.57 -10.28
N GLY A 4 18.48 7.84 -9.17
CA GLY A 4 17.63 6.69 -8.90
C GLY A 4 16.17 7.12 -8.79
N VAL A 5 15.25 6.23 -9.20
CA VAL A 5 13.81 6.46 -9.02
C VAL A 5 13.53 6.65 -7.52
N PRO A 6 12.86 7.73 -7.09
CA PRO A 6 12.60 7.97 -5.69
C PRO A 6 11.73 6.84 -5.10
N PRO A 7 11.98 6.42 -3.85
CA PRO A 7 11.22 5.34 -3.23
C PRO A 7 9.74 5.71 -3.09
N LEU A 8 8.88 4.70 -3.17
CA LEU A 8 7.49 4.83 -2.77
C LEU A 8 7.41 4.56 -1.26
N LEU A 9 6.81 5.50 -0.52
CA LEU A 9 6.58 5.30 0.90
C LEU A 9 5.27 4.54 1.15
N THR A 10 5.16 3.86 2.27
CA THR A 10 3.87 3.32 2.75
C THR A 10 3.74 3.52 4.25
N PHE A 11 2.53 3.76 4.73
CA PHE A 11 2.23 3.83 6.16
C PHE A 11 0.81 3.35 6.45
N GLY A 12 0.52 3.09 7.71
CA GLY A 12 -0.83 2.81 8.19
C GLY A 12 -1.22 3.82 9.24
N HIS A 13 -2.44 4.36 9.17
CA HIS A 13 -2.87 5.34 10.17
C HIS A 13 -3.03 4.74 11.58
N GLY A 14 -3.34 3.42 11.68
CA GLY A 14 -3.50 2.75 12.98
C GLY A 14 -4.54 3.44 13.85
N THR A 15 -4.12 3.75 15.06
CA THR A 15 -4.89 4.53 16.06
C THR A 15 -4.30 5.92 16.28
N ALA A 16 -3.35 6.35 15.45
CA ALA A 16 -2.72 7.66 15.58
C ALA A 16 -3.75 8.78 15.40
N THR A 17 -3.58 9.84 16.17
CA THR A 17 -4.37 11.07 16.06
C THR A 17 -3.99 11.86 14.81
N GLU A 18 -4.80 12.84 14.45
CA GLU A 18 -4.51 13.76 13.34
C GLU A 18 -3.12 14.40 13.51
N TRP A 19 -2.81 14.91 14.71
CA TRP A 19 -1.53 15.55 15.03
C TRP A 19 -0.34 14.60 14.87
N GLU A 20 -0.44 13.38 15.40
CA GLU A 20 0.61 12.37 15.28
C GLU A 20 0.84 12.00 13.82
N LEU A 21 -0.22 11.94 13.01
CA LEU A 21 -0.10 11.68 11.56
C LEU A 21 0.56 12.86 10.83
N VAL A 22 0.19 14.10 11.14
CA VAL A 22 0.82 15.29 10.54
C VAL A 22 2.31 15.33 10.86
N ASP A 23 2.68 15.14 12.12
CA ASP A 23 4.09 15.14 12.54
C ASP A 23 4.87 14.01 11.87
N LEU A 24 4.29 12.80 11.83
CA LEU A 24 4.91 11.64 11.20
C LEU A 24 5.16 11.86 9.71
N LEU A 25 4.15 12.34 9.00
CA LEU A 25 4.21 12.53 7.55
C LEU A 25 5.16 13.66 7.17
N ASN A 26 5.12 14.78 7.89
CA ASN A 26 6.04 15.90 7.68
C ASN A 26 7.48 15.51 8.01
N GLY A 27 7.69 14.79 9.12
CA GLY A 27 9.01 14.31 9.53
C GLY A 27 9.64 13.34 8.51
N ALA A 28 8.82 12.60 7.76
CA ALA A 28 9.24 11.70 6.70
C ALA A 28 9.30 12.37 5.30
N GLY A 29 8.99 13.65 5.19
CA GLY A 29 8.96 14.37 3.91
C GLY A 29 7.85 13.88 2.97
N VAL A 30 6.70 13.46 3.52
CA VAL A 30 5.55 13.06 2.70
C VAL A 30 4.86 14.29 2.13
N GLU A 31 4.77 14.35 0.80
CA GLU A 31 4.10 15.43 0.08
C GLU A 31 2.73 15.02 -0.48
N ARG A 32 2.50 13.72 -0.61
CA ARG A 32 1.25 13.16 -1.15
C ARG A 32 0.89 11.84 -0.50
N VAL A 33 -0.36 11.70 -0.10
CA VAL A 33 -0.96 10.47 0.40
C VAL A 33 -1.91 9.90 -0.65
N VAL A 34 -1.72 8.62 -0.99
CA VAL A 34 -2.64 7.81 -1.78
C VAL A 34 -3.30 6.80 -0.86
N ASP A 35 -4.57 7.03 -0.55
CA ASP A 35 -5.37 6.16 0.32
C ASP A 35 -5.87 4.95 -0.47
N VAL A 36 -5.32 3.78 -0.17
CA VAL A 36 -5.67 2.52 -0.84
C VAL A 36 -6.68 1.70 -0.03
N ARG A 37 -7.41 2.29 0.87
CA ARG A 37 -8.51 1.60 1.56
C ARG A 37 -9.72 1.48 0.63
N ARG A 38 -10.29 0.27 0.54
CA ARG A 38 -11.50 0.06 -0.24
C ARG A 38 -12.71 0.80 0.34
N PHE A 39 -12.75 0.91 1.68
CA PHE A 39 -13.81 1.56 2.45
C PHE A 39 -13.18 2.53 3.46
N PRO A 40 -12.94 3.78 3.08
CA PRO A 40 -12.20 4.76 3.89
C PRO A 40 -13.07 5.47 4.94
N GLY A 41 -14.14 4.82 5.40
CA GLY A 41 -14.94 5.27 6.54
C GLY A 41 -14.39 4.73 7.86
N SER A 42 -14.45 5.51 8.93
CA SER A 42 -14.11 5.06 10.27
C SER A 42 -15.04 5.69 11.31
N ARG A 43 -15.83 4.84 11.99
CA ARG A 43 -16.65 5.29 13.12
C ARG A 43 -15.81 5.47 14.38
N ARG A 44 -14.75 4.66 14.55
CA ARG A 44 -13.88 4.68 15.73
C ARG A 44 -12.85 5.81 15.67
N HIS A 45 -12.40 6.15 14.46
CA HIS A 45 -11.40 7.18 14.20
C HIS A 45 -11.91 8.11 13.10
N PRO A 46 -12.86 9.03 13.42
CA PRO A 46 -13.51 9.87 12.40
C PRO A 46 -12.54 10.73 11.60
N HIS A 47 -11.44 11.19 12.23
CA HIS A 47 -10.42 12.03 11.59
C HIS A 47 -9.70 11.36 10.40
N VAL A 48 -9.74 10.02 10.29
CA VAL A 48 -9.19 9.30 9.14
C VAL A 48 -10.27 8.84 8.15
N ALA A 49 -11.51 9.30 8.26
CA ALA A 49 -12.48 9.14 7.19
C ALA A 49 -12.05 9.95 5.95
N ALA A 50 -12.37 9.47 4.74
CA ALA A 50 -11.88 10.11 3.50
C ALA A 50 -12.19 11.61 3.46
N ALA A 51 -13.41 12.02 3.79
CA ALA A 51 -13.81 13.43 3.80
C ALA A 51 -12.97 14.29 4.76
N GLU A 52 -12.57 13.73 5.92
CA GLU A 52 -11.72 14.43 6.86
C GLU A 52 -10.26 14.49 6.36
N LEU A 53 -9.75 13.40 5.77
CA LEU A 53 -8.42 13.41 5.15
C LEU A 53 -8.34 14.41 4.00
N GLU A 54 -9.38 14.53 3.17
CA GLU A 54 -9.49 15.55 2.11
C GLU A 54 -9.47 16.97 2.65
N ARG A 55 -9.89 17.17 3.89
CA ARG A 55 -9.90 18.48 4.55
C ARG A 55 -8.56 18.84 5.19
N TRP A 56 -8.01 17.97 6.04
CA TRP A 56 -6.87 18.34 6.85
C TRP A 56 -5.51 18.04 6.24
N LEU A 57 -5.36 17.01 5.37
CA LEU A 57 -4.08 16.75 4.70
C LEU A 57 -3.65 17.93 3.82
N PRO A 58 -4.51 18.49 2.94
CA PRO A 58 -4.15 19.68 2.18
C PRO A 58 -3.87 20.91 3.06
N ALA A 59 -4.58 21.07 4.18
CA ALA A 59 -4.30 22.12 5.15
C ALA A 59 -2.93 21.98 5.81
N ALA A 60 -2.40 20.76 5.91
CA ALA A 60 -1.04 20.45 6.35
C ALA A 60 0.00 20.49 5.21
N GLY A 61 -0.40 20.89 4.00
CA GLY A 61 0.49 20.93 2.82
C GLY A 61 0.70 19.58 2.13
N ILE A 62 -0.10 18.56 2.45
CA ILE A 62 0.04 17.20 1.94
C ILE A 62 -1.13 16.91 0.99
N GLY A 63 -0.83 16.58 -0.28
CA GLY A 63 -1.86 16.17 -1.24
C GLY A 63 -2.54 14.86 -0.82
N TYR A 64 -3.83 14.72 -1.12
CA TYR A 64 -4.60 13.50 -0.85
C TYR A 64 -5.29 12.99 -2.11
N ARG A 65 -5.27 11.66 -2.30
CA ARG A 65 -6.04 10.97 -3.33
C ARG A 65 -6.54 9.63 -2.80
N TRP A 66 -7.79 9.31 -3.07
CA TRP A 66 -8.35 7.99 -2.80
C TRP A 66 -8.26 7.10 -4.03
N GLU A 67 -7.71 5.88 -3.87
CA GLU A 67 -7.55 4.88 -4.92
C GLU A 67 -8.08 3.50 -4.46
N PRO A 68 -9.40 3.31 -4.48
CA PRO A 68 -10.04 2.09 -3.97
C PRO A 68 -9.74 0.84 -4.80
N ARG A 69 -9.33 0.98 -6.06
CA ARG A 69 -8.95 -0.14 -6.92
C ARG A 69 -7.76 -0.93 -6.37
N LEU A 70 -6.89 -0.28 -5.58
CA LEU A 70 -5.79 -0.91 -4.89
C LEU A 70 -6.19 -1.43 -3.49
N GLY A 71 -7.46 -1.34 -3.12
CA GLY A 71 -7.94 -1.65 -1.78
C GLY A 71 -7.94 -3.14 -1.45
N GLY A 72 -7.71 -3.44 -0.17
CA GLY A 72 -7.82 -4.78 0.41
C GLY A 72 -9.29 -5.22 0.61
N ARG A 73 -9.51 -6.17 1.53
CA ARG A 73 -10.81 -6.79 1.78
C ARG A 73 -11.40 -7.44 0.53
N ARG A 74 -10.56 -8.19 -0.19
CA ARG A 74 -10.96 -9.03 -1.31
C ARG A 74 -11.32 -10.42 -0.80
N SER A 75 -12.29 -11.06 -1.43
CA SER A 75 -12.68 -12.45 -1.15
C SER A 75 -12.63 -13.23 -2.44
N ALA A 76 -12.11 -14.46 -2.35
CA ALA A 76 -12.24 -15.42 -3.44
C ALA A 76 -13.61 -16.11 -3.39
N PRO A 77 -14.15 -16.59 -4.54
CA PRO A 77 -15.31 -17.46 -4.53
C PRO A 77 -15.04 -18.69 -3.65
N ARG A 78 -16.09 -19.18 -2.97
CA ARG A 78 -15.98 -20.42 -2.18
C ARG A 78 -15.52 -21.58 -3.05
N GLY A 79 -14.48 -22.29 -2.59
CA GLY A 79 -13.93 -23.45 -3.31
C GLY A 79 -13.03 -23.09 -4.51
N ALA A 80 -12.75 -21.82 -4.74
CA ALA A 80 -11.78 -21.44 -5.76
C ALA A 80 -10.38 -21.92 -5.37
N GLU A 81 -9.74 -22.68 -6.27
CA GLU A 81 -8.32 -23.01 -6.13
C GLU A 81 -7.48 -21.75 -6.32
N SER A 82 -6.45 -21.60 -5.50
CA SER A 82 -5.49 -20.49 -5.60
C SER A 82 -4.12 -21.03 -5.96
N VAL A 83 -3.47 -20.38 -6.92
CA VAL A 83 -2.06 -20.65 -7.21
C VAL A 83 -1.12 -20.05 -6.14
N ASP A 84 -1.64 -19.13 -5.32
CA ASP A 84 -0.89 -18.39 -4.29
C ASP A 84 -0.84 -19.16 -2.97
N VAL A 85 -0.46 -20.43 -3.03
CA VAL A 85 -0.52 -21.39 -1.92
C VAL A 85 0.45 -21.07 -0.77
N TRP A 86 1.46 -20.26 -1.03
CA TRP A 86 2.40 -19.79 0.00
C TRP A 86 1.69 -18.98 1.10
N TRP A 87 0.67 -18.19 0.73
CA TRP A 87 -0.10 -17.45 1.69
C TRP A 87 -1.05 -18.37 2.47
N GLN A 88 -0.91 -18.38 3.82
CA GLN A 88 -1.81 -19.16 4.67
C GLN A 88 -3.14 -18.44 4.95
N VAL A 89 -3.19 -17.12 4.73
CA VAL A 89 -4.37 -16.28 4.97
C VAL A 89 -5.14 -16.09 3.66
N ASP A 90 -6.40 -16.52 3.62
CA ASP A 90 -7.26 -16.44 2.43
C ASP A 90 -7.41 -15.03 1.87
N ALA A 91 -7.45 -14.03 2.76
CA ALA A 91 -7.49 -12.62 2.33
C ALA A 91 -6.26 -12.20 1.52
N PHE A 92 -5.08 -12.75 1.83
CA PHE A 92 -3.86 -12.48 1.05
C PHE A 92 -3.84 -13.24 -0.26
N ARG A 93 -4.36 -14.49 -0.31
CA ARG A 93 -4.56 -15.24 -1.56
C ARG A 93 -5.50 -14.49 -2.49
N ALA A 94 -6.64 -14.03 -1.97
CA ALA A 94 -7.60 -13.26 -2.75
C ALA A 94 -7.00 -11.92 -3.25
N TYR A 95 -6.17 -11.26 -2.42
CA TYR A 95 -5.51 -10.04 -2.82
C TYR A 95 -4.40 -10.30 -3.86
N ALA A 96 -3.63 -11.37 -3.75
CA ALA A 96 -2.65 -11.77 -4.75
C ALA A 96 -3.29 -12.01 -6.12
N ALA A 97 -4.45 -12.69 -6.17
CA ALA A 97 -5.24 -12.85 -7.38
C ALA A 97 -5.70 -11.48 -7.93
N HIS A 98 -6.20 -10.58 -7.06
CA HIS A 98 -6.59 -9.21 -7.45
C HIS A 98 -5.41 -8.43 -8.03
N ALA A 99 -4.20 -8.56 -7.47
CA ALA A 99 -3.01 -7.87 -7.95
C ALA A 99 -2.61 -8.24 -9.41
N ARG A 100 -3.15 -9.32 -9.94
CA ARG A 100 -2.97 -9.72 -11.35
C ARG A 100 -4.09 -9.23 -12.29
N THR A 101 -5.14 -8.61 -11.76
CA THR A 101 -6.23 -8.07 -12.58
C THR A 101 -5.82 -6.84 -13.38
N PRO A 102 -6.45 -6.56 -14.54
CA PRO A 102 -6.25 -5.31 -15.27
C PRO A 102 -6.57 -4.06 -14.42
N GLU A 103 -7.64 -4.10 -13.61
CA GLU A 103 -8.03 -3.02 -12.70
C GLU A 103 -6.90 -2.61 -11.76
N PHE A 104 -6.26 -3.60 -11.11
CA PHE A 104 -5.13 -3.33 -10.21
C PHE A 104 -3.91 -2.78 -10.96
N ARG A 105 -3.56 -3.40 -12.10
CA ARG A 105 -2.39 -2.99 -12.90
C ARG A 105 -2.53 -1.55 -13.41
N GLU A 106 -3.71 -1.19 -13.89
CA GLU A 106 -4.02 0.17 -14.34
C GLU A 106 -3.89 1.17 -13.19
N ALA A 107 -4.55 0.90 -12.06
CA ALA A 107 -4.50 1.76 -10.89
C ALA A 107 -3.08 1.95 -10.33
N LEU A 108 -2.30 0.85 -10.27
CA LEU A 108 -0.91 0.92 -9.83
C LEU A 108 -0.04 1.67 -10.84
N GLY A 109 -0.23 1.45 -12.14
CA GLY A 109 0.47 2.17 -13.19
C GLY A 109 0.22 3.68 -13.12
N GLU A 110 -1.03 4.10 -12.94
CA GLU A 110 -1.39 5.51 -12.74
C GLU A 110 -0.75 6.10 -11.46
N LEU A 111 -0.76 5.34 -10.36
CA LEU A 111 -0.11 5.76 -9.12
C LEU A 111 1.37 6.00 -9.34
N LEU A 112 2.07 5.04 -9.93
CA LEU A 112 3.52 5.12 -10.14
C LEU A 112 3.92 6.21 -11.15
N ALA A 113 3.12 6.42 -12.20
CA ALA A 113 3.34 7.48 -13.18
C ALA A 113 3.18 8.89 -12.58
N GLN A 114 2.31 9.05 -11.58
CA GLN A 114 2.05 10.31 -10.89
C GLN A 114 2.87 10.48 -9.60
N ALA A 115 3.62 9.45 -9.20
CA ALA A 115 4.37 9.47 -7.95
C ALA A 115 5.58 10.41 -8.04
N VAL A 116 5.57 11.42 -7.20
CA VAL A 116 6.68 12.35 -6.94
C VAL A 116 7.47 11.88 -5.71
N PRO A 117 8.68 12.42 -5.44
CA PRO A 117 9.32 12.23 -4.13
C PRO A 117 8.34 12.55 -3.00
N GLY A 118 8.34 11.78 -1.92
CA GLY A 118 7.38 11.96 -0.83
C GLY A 118 5.97 11.44 -1.10
N THR A 119 5.73 10.63 -2.15
CA THR A 119 4.45 9.93 -2.32
C THR A 119 4.37 8.72 -1.38
N ALA A 120 3.31 8.65 -0.57
CA ALA A 120 3.06 7.60 0.40
C ALA A 120 1.72 6.91 0.18
N VAL A 121 1.71 5.59 0.16
CA VAL A 121 0.50 4.74 0.13
C VAL A 121 0.00 4.51 1.54
N MET A 122 -1.27 4.79 1.82
CA MET A 122 -1.88 4.68 3.14
C MET A 122 -2.93 3.57 3.21
N CYS A 123 -2.89 2.81 4.31
CA CYS A 123 -3.98 1.91 4.72
C CYS A 123 -4.29 2.12 6.21
N SER A 124 -5.24 1.35 6.77
CA SER A 124 -5.61 1.44 8.18
C SER A 124 -4.65 0.70 9.12
N GLU A 125 -4.09 -0.43 8.70
CA GLU A 125 -3.23 -1.28 9.54
C GLU A 125 -1.85 -0.63 9.74
N SER A 126 -1.45 -0.37 10.98
CA SER A 126 -0.12 0.21 11.28
C SER A 126 1.01 -0.73 10.89
N VAL A 127 0.82 -2.03 11.09
CA VAL A 127 1.81 -3.08 10.82
C VAL A 127 1.73 -3.52 9.37
N TRP A 128 2.72 -3.12 8.56
CA TRP A 128 2.68 -3.33 7.11
C TRP A 128 2.64 -4.80 6.68
N TRP A 129 3.32 -5.71 7.41
CA TRP A 129 3.35 -7.15 7.08
C TRP A 129 2.03 -7.89 7.37
N ARG A 130 1.09 -7.27 8.08
CA ARG A 130 -0.28 -7.74 8.29
C ARG A 130 -1.29 -7.12 7.35
N CYS A 131 -0.84 -6.26 6.43
CA CYS A 131 -1.67 -5.46 5.55
C CYS A 131 -1.43 -5.80 4.08
N HIS A 132 -2.45 -5.64 3.24
CA HIS A 132 -2.33 -5.80 1.79
C HIS A 132 -1.29 -4.86 1.14
N ARG A 133 -0.85 -3.78 1.83
CA ARG A 133 0.29 -2.96 1.40
C ARG A 133 1.56 -3.78 1.17
N ARG A 134 1.71 -4.91 1.88
CA ARG A 134 2.80 -5.85 1.66
C ARG A 134 2.82 -6.35 0.22
N LEU A 135 1.66 -6.77 -0.30
CA LEU A 135 1.56 -7.29 -1.66
C LEU A 135 1.67 -6.17 -2.71
N ILE A 136 1.16 -4.95 -2.42
CA ILE A 136 1.43 -3.78 -3.28
C ILE A 136 2.94 -3.55 -3.37
N ALA A 137 3.64 -3.56 -2.24
CA ALA A 137 5.08 -3.36 -2.19
C ALA A 137 5.86 -4.48 -2.92
N ASP A 138 5.43 -5.75 -2.77
CA ASP A 138 6.00 -6.88 -3.53
C ASP A 138 5.90 -6.63 -5.04
N VAL A 139 4.75 -6.19 -5.53
CA VAL A 139 4.54 -5.88 -6.97
C VAL A 139 5.41 -4.71 -7.42
N VAL A 140 5.45 -3.62 -6.64
CA VAL A 140 6.24 -2.41 -6.96
C VAL A 140 7.72 -2.74 -7.07
N VAL A 141 8.26 -3.48 -6.09
CA VAL A 141 9.69 -3.84 -6.09
C VAL A 141 10.01 -4.85 -7.19
N SER A 142 9.20 -5.91 -7.34
CA SER A 142 9.52 -7.03 -8.22
C SER A 142 9.24 -6.76 -9.70
N LEU A 143 8.19 -5.99 -10.03
CA LEU A 143 7.78 -5.76 -11.41
C LEU A 143 8.11 -4.35 -11.91
N HIS A 144 8.17 -3.37 -11.03
CA HIS A 144 8.47 -1.98 -11.41
C HIS A 144 9.87 -1.52 -10.99
N HIS A 145 10.63 -2.38 -10.30
CA HIS A 145 12.01 -2.12 -9.86
C HIS A 145 12.17 -0.79 -9.10
N ARG A 146 11.13 -0.39 -8.40
CA ARG A 146 11.10 0.83 -7.59
C ARG A 146 11.23 0.47 -6.11
N PRO A 147 12.15 1.09 -5.35
CA PRO A 147 12.26 0.87 -3.91
C PRO A 147 10.98 1.26 -3.18
N VAL A 148 10.63 0.48 -2.16
CA VAL A 148 9.52 0.77 -1.25
C VAL A 148 10.04 0.83 0.17
N LEU A 149 9.66 1.88 0.90
CA LEU A 149 10.01 2.08 2.30
C LEU A 149 8.73 2.15 3.15
N HIS A 150 8.68 1.37 4.21
CA HIS A 150 7.57 1.38 5.17
C HIS A 150 7.89 2.36 6.31
N LEU A 151 7.05 3.36 6.46
CA LEU A 151 7.13 4.34 7.54
C LEU A 151 6.40 3.80 8.77
N GLY A 152 7.15 3.54 9.83
CA GLY A 152 6.63 3.18 11.15
C GLY A 152 6.16 4.39 11.94
N HIS A 153 5.30 4.20 12.94
CA HIS A 153 4.85 5.29 13.82
C HIS A 153 5.97 5.85 14.72
N ASP A 154 7.11 5.19 14.77
CA ASP A 154 8.35 5.67 15.40
C ASP A 154 9.22 6.55 14.47
N GLY A 155 8.71 6.88 13.28
CA GLY A 155 9.39 7.66 12.25
C GLY A 155 10.46 6.89 11.46
N ARG A 156 10.67 5.61 11.75
CA ARG A 156 11.68 4.80 11.04
C ARG A 156 11.15 4.34 9.69
N LEU A 157 12.05 4.36 8.71
CA LEU A 157 11.83 3.81 7.38
C LEU A 157 12.47 2.42 7.29
N THR A 158 11.67 1.43 6.93
CA THR A 158 12.12 0.04 6.72
C THR A 158 12.00 -0.31 5.24
N GLU A 159 13.09 -0.75 4.64
CA GLU A 159 13.09 -1.18 3.24
C GLU A 159 12.27 -2.46 3.07
N HIS A 160 11.42 -2.46 2.04
CA HIS A 160 10.63 -3.63 1.70
C HIS A 160 11.47 -4.67 0.99
N ARG A 161 11.36 -5.91 1.46
CA ARG A 161 11.88 -7.10 0.79
C ARG A 161 10.71 -7.95 0.35
N PRO A 162 10.63 -8.32 -0.94
CA PRO A 162 9.56 -9.18 -1.43
C PRO A 162 9.46 -10.49 -0.66
N ALA A 163 8.24 -11.00 -0.54
CA ALA A 163 7.99 -12.29 0.11
C ALA A 163 8.81 -13.41 -0.57
N VAL A 164 9.38 -14.30 0.23
CA VAL A 164 10.21 -15.43 -0.28
C VAL A 164 9.42 -16.29 -1.27
N GLY A 165 8.13 -16.51 -0.98
CA GLY A 165 7.23 -17.25 -1.89
C GLY A 165 6.90 -16.56 -3.20
N ALA A 166 7.30 -15.29 -3.40
CA ALA A 166 6.97 -14.52 -4.60
C ALA A 166 7.82 -14.95 -5.81
N ARG A 167 7.15 -15.12 -6.94
CA ARG A 167 7.77 -15.43 -8.24
C ARG A 167 7.15 -14.58 -9.35
N VAL A 168 8.00 -13.96 -10.16
CA VAL A 168 7.57 -13.20 -11.34
C VAL A 168 7.15 -14.16 -12.46
N THR A 169 6.00 -13.89 -13.05
CA THR A 169 5.45 -14.63 -14.21
C THR A 169 5.01 -13.64 -15.29
N GLY A 170 4.64 -14.15 -16.47
CA GLY A 170 4.04 -13.32 -17.53
C GLY A 170 2.73 -12.65 -17.15
N GLU A 171 2.04 -13.18 -16.13
CA GLU A 171 0.77 -12.65 -15.61
C GLU A 171 0.93 -11.75 -14.38
N GLY A 172 2.15 -11.57 -13.86
CA GLY A 172 2.44 -10.79 -12.67
C GLY A 172 3.11 -11.63 -11.58
N LEU A 173 2.93 -11.26 -10.29
CA LEU A 173 3.46 -12.05 -9.18
C LEU A 173 2.53 -13.20 -8.81
N VAL A 174 3.13 -14.36 -8.59
CA VAL A 174 2.51 -15.56 -8.02
C VAL A 174 3.28 -15.95 -6.76
N TYR A 175 2.59 -16.43 -5.75
CA TYR A 175 3.18 -16.81 -4.46
C TYR A 175 3.06 -18.35 -4.28
N ASP A 176 3.89 -19.07 -5.02
CA ASP A 176 3.84 -20.55 -5.13
C ASP A 176 5.17 -21.24 -4.78
N ARG A 177 6.22 -20.48 -4.46
CA ARG A 177 7.49 -21.09 -4.04
C ARG A 177 7.37 -21.70 -2.66
N ALA A 178 7.93 -22.90 -2.51
CA ALA A 178 8.19 -23.46 -1.18
C ALA A 178 9.34 -22.68 -0.51
N ASP A 179 9.27 -22.55 0.82
CA ASP A 179 10.35 -21.98 1.64
C ASP A 179 11.61 -22.83 1.57
#